data_41183cacda9e31759b569ce241cef3f6
#
_entry.id   41183cacda9e31759b569ce241cef3f6
#
_cell.length_a   1.000
_cell.length_b   1.000
_cell.length_c   1.000
_cell.angle_alpha   90.00
_cell.angle_beta   90.00
_cell.angle_gamma   90.00
#
_symmetry.space_group_name_H-M   'P 1'
#
loop_
_entity.id
_entity.type
_entity.pdbx_description
1 polymer ?
#
loop_
_entity_poly.entity_id
_entity_poly.type
_entity_poly.pdbx_seq_one_letter_code
_entity_poly.pdbx_strand_id
1 'polypeptide(L)'
;MSFTALLIDDSVTTCDCCGRSGLKATVLMQSDLGDLVHFGRTCAARNSGKTSQQITKEVRAERDLAHGRASNRLMELRRAGQKLSRELIKEVAASFRADERILLQHFA
;
A
#
# COMPACT_ATOMS: atom_id res chain seq x y z
N MET A 1 10.01 -4.76 18.72
CA MET A 1 9.17 -3.92 17.85
C MET A 1 8.77 -4.74 16.62
N SER A 2 7.50 -4.82 16.32
CA SER A 2 7.04 -5.57 15.16
C SER A 2 6.65 -4.63 14.02
N PHE A 3 6.81 -5.14 12.79
CA PHE A 3 6.49 -4.41 11.57
C PHE A 3 5.56 -5.24 10.70
N THR A 4 4.60 -4.57 10.07
CA THR A 4 3.70 -5.16 9.09
C THR A 4 3.96 -4.52 7.74
N ALA A 5 4.09 -5.32 6.70
CA ALA A 5 4.28 -4.82 5.34
C ALA A 5 2.94 -4.35 4.76
N LEU A 6 2.90 -3.13 4.24
CA LEU A 6 1.69 -2.54 3.68
C LEU A 6 1.67 -2.57 2.15
N LEU A 7 2.77 -2.15 1.52
CA LEU A 7 2.87 -2.14 0.05
C LEU A 7 4.33 -2.12 -0.39
N ILE A 8 4.55 -2.39 -1.67
CA ILE A 8 5.83 -2.21 -2.32
C ILE A 8 5.78 -0.89 -3.06
N ASP A 9 6.70 0.02 -2.74
CA ASP A 9 6.72 1.38 -3.25
C ASP A 9 7.94 1.58 -4.15
N ASP A 10 7.70 1.75 -5.44
CA ASP A 10 8.75 1.98 -6.43
C ASP A 10 9.14 3.46 -6.57
N SER A 11 8.39 4.37 -5.93
CA SER A 11 8.72 5.79 -5.90
C SER A 11 9.78 6.13 -4.86
N VAL A 12 9.98 5.27 -3.87
CA VAL A 12 11.01 5.42 -2.83
C VAL A 12 12.07 4.37 -3.03
N THR A 13 13.29 4.80 -3.32
CA THR A 13 14.40 3.94 -3.74
C THR A 13 15.55 3.90 -2.73
N THR A 14 15.37 4.52 -1.57
CA THR A 14 16.36 4.53 -0.49
C THR A 14 15.79 3.83 0.73
N CYS A 15 16.59 2.91 1.31
CA CYS A 15 16.21 2.20 2.53
C CYS A 15 16.42 3.08 3.77
N ASP A 16 15.37 3.25 4.59
CA ASP A 16 15.45 4.03 5.83
C ASP A 16 16.31 3.35 6.91
N CYS A 17 16.53 2.05 6.79
CA CYS A 17 17.30 1.30 7.79
C CYS A 17 18.82 1.41 7.56
N CYS A 18 19.27 1.05 6.36
CA CYS A 18 20.71 1.00 6.04
C CYS A 18 21.19 2.15 5.17
N GLY A 19 20.30 3.01 4.68
CA GLY A 19 20.63 4.14 3.83
C GLY A 19 21.01 3.80 2.40
N ARG A 20 20.90 2.52 1.99
CA ARG A 20 21.24 2.10 0.63
C ARG A 20 20.27 2.74 -0.36
N SER A 21 20.81 3.36 -1.41
CA SER A 21 20.05 4.00 -2.47
C SER A 21 20.12 3.20 -3.77
N GLY A 22 19.38 3.65 -4.78
CA GLY A 22 19.38 3.00 -6.10
C GLY A 22 18.63 1.68 -6.11
N LEU A 23 17.74 1.44 -5.16
CA LEU A 23 16.89 0.27 -5.12
C LEU A 23 15.76 0.40 -6.14
N LYS A 24 15.31 -0.71 -6.71
CA LYS A 24 14.16 -0.69 -7.63
C LYS A 24 12.87 -0.30 -6.92
N ALA A 25 12.72 -0.75 -5.69
CA ALA A 25 11.56 -0.46 -4.86
C ALA A 25 11.92 -0.71 -3.40
N THR A 26 11.11 -0.18 -2.50
CA THR A 26 11.20 -0.43 -1.07
C THR A 26 9.87 -1.00 -0.58
N VAL A 27 9.89 -1.61 0.59
CA VAL A 27 8.66 -2.10 1.25
C VAL A 27 8.23 -1.06 2.27
N LEU A 28 7.03 -0.53 2.13
CA LEU A 28 6.45 0.34 3.15
C LEU A 28 6.02 -0.53 4.33
N MET A 29 6.65 -0.30 5.47
CA MET A 29 6.40 -1.04 6.70
C MET A 29 5.77 -0.12 7.73
N GLN A 30 4.88 -0.67 8.55
CA GLN A 30 4.31 0.04 9.68
C GLN A 30 4.69 -0.66 10.97
N SER A 31 5.23 0.10 11.93
CA SER A 31 5.55 -0.43 13.24
C SER A 31 4.28 -0.62 14.08
N ASP A 32 4.39 -1.36 15.17
CA ASP A 32 3.31 -1.51 16.15
C ASP A 32 2.90 -0.19 16.81
N LEU A 33 3.76 0.82 16.74
CA LEU A 33 3.48 2.18 17.22
C LEU A 33 2.86 3.08 16.16
N GLY A 34 2.69 2.59 14.92
CA GLY A 34 2.09 3.33 13.83
C GLY A 34 3.08 4.07 12.93
N ASP A 35 4.37 4.02 13.19
CA ASP A 35 5.39 4.69 12.38
C ASP A 35 5.52 4.02 11.02
N LEU A 36 5.65 4.84 9.96
CA LEU A 36 5.83 4.36 8.60
C LEU A 36 7.30 4.52 8.20
N VAL A 37 7.87 3.44 7.66
CA VAL A 37 9.24 3.42 7.18
C VAL A 37 9.32 2.68 5.85
N HIS A 38 10.31 3.03 5.03
CA HIS A 38 10.59 2.34 3.76
C HIS A 38 11.88 1.54 3.91
N PHE A 39 11.78 0.23 3.91
CA PHE A 39 12.93 -0.67 4.01
C PHE A 39 13.18 -1.38 2.69
N GLY A 40 14.45 -1.57 2.33
CA GLY A 40 14.81 -2.53 1.29
C GLY A 40 14.38 -3.94 1.73
N ARG A 41 14.25 -4.86 0.78
CA ARG A 41 13.75 -6.22 1.07
C ARG A 41 14.52 -6.93 2.17
N THR A 42 15.86 -6.82 2.15
CA THR A 42 16.72 -7.45 3.15
C THR A 42 16.48 -6.87 4.53
N CYS A 43 16.42 -5.54 4.64
CA CYS A 43 16.16 -4.87 5.91
C CYS A 43 14.73 -5.12 6.41
N ALA A 44 13.74 -5.18 5.50
CA ALA A 44 12.37 -5.51 5.84
C ALA A 44 12.28 -6.92 6.45
N ALA A 45 12.92 -7.91 5.83
CA ALA A 45 12.96 -9.27 6.36
C ALA A 45 13.66 -9.33 7.72
N ARG A 46 14.82 -8.69 7.82
CA ARG A 46 15.63 -8.69 9.05
C ARG A 46 14.91 -8.04 10.22
N ASN A 47 14.32 -6.86 10.00
CA ASN A 47 13.69 -6.09 11.08
C ASN A 47 12.34 -6.65 11.50
N SER A 48 11.63 -7.31 10.58
CA SER A 48 10.33 -7.91 10.88
C SER A 48 10.42 -9.35 11.38
N GLY A 49 11.57 -10.01 11.17
CA GLY A 49 11.73 -11.43 11.45
C GLY A 49 10.93 -12.33 10.50
N LYS A 50 10.53 -11.82 9.34
CA LYS A 50 9.70 -12.52 8.36
C LYS A 50 10.50 -12.84 7.10
N THR A 51 10.09 -13.89 6.39
CA THR A 51 10.68 -14.24 5.10
C THR A 51 10.13 -13.32 4.00
N SER A 52 10.81 -13.28 2.85
CA SER A 52 10.32 -12.54 1.67
C SER A 52 8.93 -13.00 1.25
N GLN A 53 8.65 -14.31 1.36
CA GLN A 53 7.34 -14.87 1.02
C GLN A 53 6.25 -14.38 1.98
N GLN A 54 6.54 -14.31 3.27
CA GLN A 54 5.62 -13.79 4.27
C GLN A 54 5.33 -12.31 4.04
N ILE A 55 6.36 -11.52 3.72
CA ILE A 55 6.21 -10.10 3.39
C ILE A 55 5.32 -9.93 2.14
N THR A 56 5.54 -10.74 1.10
CA THR A 56 4.72 -10.69 -0.12
C THR A 56 3.25 -11.02 0.18
N LYS A 57 2.99 -12.01 1.04
CA LYS A 57 1.62 -12.34 1.46
C LYS A 57 0.97 -11.21 2.23
N GLU A 58 1.69 -10.53 3.12
CA GLU A 58 1.18 -9.38 3.85
C GLU A 58 0.82 -8.23 2.91
N VAL A 59 1.69 -7.93 1.94
CA VAL A 59 1.44 -6.89 0.94
C VAL A 59 0.18 -7.20 0.14
N ARG A 60 0.00 -8.44 -0.29
CA ARG A 60 -1.21 -8.86 -1.03
C ARG A 60 -2.47 -8.72 -0.17
N ALA A 61 -2.41 -9.18 1.08
CA ALA A 61 -3.55 -9.09 1.99
C ALA A 61 -3.93 -7.62 2.24
N GLU A 62 -2.96 -6.75 2.47
CA GLU A 62 -3.20 -5.31 2.66
C GLU A 62 -3.76 -4.66 1.40
N ARG A 63 -3.27 -5.04 0.22
CA ARG A 63 -3.79 -4.53 -1.04
C ARG A 63 -5.25 -4.93 -1.25
N ASP A 64 -5.61 -6.16 -0.92
CA ASP A 64 -6.98 -6.64 -1.03
C ASP A 64 -7.91 -5.90 -0.06
N LEU A 65 -7.46 -5.69 1.17
CA LEU A 65 -8.21 -4.91 2.16
C LEU A 65 -8.37 -3.46 1.73
N ALA A 66 -7.31 -2.83 1.23
CA ALA A 66 -7.34 -1.46 0.74
C ALA A 66 -8.29 -1.33 -0.45
N HIS A 67 -8.26 -2.27 -1.38
CA HIS A 67 -9.18 -2.31 -2.51
C HIS A 67 -10.64 -2.41 -2.04
N GLY A 68 -10.93 -3.28 -1.09
CA GLY A 68 -12.27 -3.44 -0.52
C GLY A 68 -12.77 -2.16 0.14
N ARG A 69 -11.93 -1.50 0.94
CA ARG A 69 -12.28 -0.23 1.59
C ARG A 69 -12.56 0.87 0.57
N ALA A 70 -11.71 1.01 -0.43
CA ALA A 70 -11.87 2.01 -1.49
C ALA A 70 -13.12 1.73 -2.33
N SER A 71 -13.38 0.48 -2.68
CA SER A 71 -14.59 0.08 -3.42
C SER A 71 -15.85 0.41 -2.65
N ASN A 72 -15.88 0.11 -1.34
CA ASN A 72 -17.02 0.42 -0.49
C ASN A 72 -17.28 1.94 -0.44
N ARG A 73 -16.22 2.73 -0.33
CA ARG A 73 -16.34 4.19 -0.33
C ARG A 73 -16.92 4.71 -1.64
N LEU A 74 -16.45 4.21 -2.77
CA LEU A 74 -16.96 4.60 -4.08
C LEU A 74 -18.41 4.20 -4.27
N MET A 75 -18.81 3.02 -3.80
CA MET A 75 -20.20 2.59 -3.84
C MET A 75 -21.10 3.47 -2.96
N GLU A 76 -20.63 3.88 -1.79
CA GLU A 76 -21.36 4.83 -0.94
C GLU A 76 -21.59 6.17 -1.65
N LEU A 77 -20.56 6.71 -2.29
CA LEU A 77 -20.65 7.95 -3.05
C LEU A 77 -21.62 7.81 -4.21
N ARG A 78 -21.59 6.70 -4.93
CA ARG A 78 -22.53 6.42 -6.03
C ARG A 78 -23.97 6.36 -5.53
N ARG A 79 -24.22 5.69 -4.41
CA ARG A 79 -25.55 5.61 -3.80
C ARG A 79 -26.07 6.97 -3.34
N ALA A 80 -25.16 7.86 -2.94
CA ALA A 80 -25.50 9.23 -2.56
C ALA A 80 -25.77 10.13 -3.77
N GLY A 81 -25.69 9.60 -4.99
CA GLY A 81 -25.92 10.37 -6.22
C GLY A 81 -24.69 11.06 -6.77
N GLN A 82 -23.53 10.82 -6.21
CA GLN A 82 -22.28 11.41 -6.66
C GLN A 82 -21.79 10.72 -7.93
N LYS A 83 -21.45 11.53 -8.95
CA LYS A 83 -20.85 11.01 -10.18
C LYS A 83 -19.40 10.61 -9.90
N LEU A 84 -19.02 9.39 -10.29
CA LEU A 84 -17.66 8.89 -10.11
C LEU A 84 -16.79 9.33 -11.30
N SER A 85 -16.09 10.46 -11.14
CA SER A 85 -15.10 10.92 -12.11
C SER A 85 -13.79 10.17 -11.92
N ARG A 86 -12.91 10.22 -12.92
CA ARG A 86 -11.58 9.61 -12.80
C ARG A 86 -10.77 10.23 -11.67
N GLU A 87 -10.84 11.55 -11.50
CA GLU A 87 -10.16 12.25 -10.42
C GLU A 87 -10.66 11.78 -9.05
N LEU A 88 -11.95 11.63 -8.87
CA LEU A 88 -12.53 11.15 -7.62
C LEU A 88 -12.07 9.73 -7.31
N ILE A 89 -12.06 8.85 -8.30
CA ILE A 89 -11.59 7.46 -8.14
C ILE A 89 -10.12 7.45 -7.72
N LYS A 90 -9.28 8.29 -8.36
CA LYS A 90 -7.87 8.40 -8.00
C LYS A 90 -7.67 8.93 -6.57
N GLU A 91 -8.44 9.92 -6.17
CA GLU A 91 -8.39 10.47 -4.80
C GLU A 91 -8.74 9.40 -3.77
N VAL A 92 -9.81 8.65 -3.99
CA VAL A 92 -10.23 7.57 -3.09
C VAL A 92 -9.18 6.47 -3.05
N ALA A 93 -8.63 6.08 -4.20
CA ALA A 93 -7.56 5.08 -4.26
C ALA A 93 -6.34 5.51 -3.44
N ALA A 94 -5.89 6.76 -3.61
CA ALA A 94 -4.75 7.29 -2.86
C ALA A 94 -5.03 7.35 -1.35
N SER A 95 -6.23 7.74 -0.97
CA SER A 95 -6.67 7.84 0.42
C SER A 95 -6.60 6.50 1.15
N PHE A 96 -6.93 5.41 0.47
CA PHE A 96 -6.91 4.06 1.04
C PHE A 96 -5.67 3.24 0.64
N ARG A 97 -4.72 3.82 -0.10
CA ARG A 97 -3.56 3.13 -0.67
C ARG A 97 -3.97 1.94 -1.57
N ALA A 98 -5.09 2.07 -2.26
CA ALA A 98 -5.60 1.06 -3.18
C ALA A 98 -5.01 1.25 -4.58
N ASP A 99 -5.07 0.20 -5.40
CA ASP A 99 -4.62 0.26 -6.78
C ASP A 99 -5.66 1.00 -7.64
N GLU A 100 -5.31 2.20 -8.09
CA GLU A 100 -6.20 3.03 -8.90
C GLU A 100 -6.57 2.40 -10.23
N ARG A 101 -5.68 1.60 -10.81
CA ARG A 101 -5.95 0.94 -12.11
C ARG A 101 -7.12 -0.03 -12.00
N ILE A 102 -7.13 -0.84 -10.94
CA ILE A 102 -8.19 -1.81 -10.71
C ILE A 102 -9.51 -1.09 -10.47
N LEU A 103 -9.50 -0.03 -9.65
CA LEU A 103 -10.68 0.77 -9.36
C LEU A 103 -11.22 1.48 -10.60
N LEU A 104 -10.33 2.02 -11.43
CA LEU A 104 -10.73 2.66 -12.70
C LEU A 104 -11.39 1.66 -13.66
N GLN A 105 -10.92 0.41 -13.70
CA GLN A 105 -11.53 -0.63 -14.52
C GLN A 105 -12.95 -0.97 -14.05
N HIS A 106 -13.21 -0.92 -12.73
CA HIS A 106 -14.50 -1.27 -12.18
C HIS A 106 -15.51 -0.13 -12.17
N PHE A 107 -15.07 1.09 -11.96
CA PHE A 107 -15.95 2.24 -11.71
C PHE A 107 -15.93 3.34 -12.78
N ALA A 108 -14.95 3.34 -13.64
CA ALA A 108 -14.86 4.34 -14.71
C ALA A 108 -15.62 3.93 -15.97
#